data_13ba263812a499b11622430145e3e81e
#
_entry.id   13ba263812a499b11622430145e3e81e
#
_cell.length_a   1.000
_cell.length_b   1.000
_cell.length_c   1.000
_cell.angle_alpha   90.00
_cell.angle_beta   90.00
_cell.angle_gamma   90.00
#
_symmetry.space_group_name_H-M   'P 1'
#
loop_
_entity.id
_entity.type
_entity.pdbx_description
1 polymer ?
#
loop_
_entity_poly.entity_id
_entity_poly.type
_entity_poly.pdbx_seq_one_letter_code
_entity_poly.pdbx_strand_id
1 'polypeptide(L)'
;MFRSKISQLAITFCIGLAFVLAGATVLQAKPITLSYSIFFPPTHAQAKAAKEYAKEVEKRTDGKVKINCYCGGTLTKAPQVYDGVVKGISDMGNSCFAYTRGRFPVMEAVDLPMGYKNGMQASQVANAFAKKINPKELQDVKCLYVHAHGPGLLHTRKAPVESVEDVKGMKIRATGLSAKVVKALGGTPVAMPQGDTYQSLQKGVVDGTFGPMEVLKGWKQGEVIDYTTNCYSGSYTTAMFVVMNKDKWNSLPKDVQKVFDNLAKEYVRVHGNAWISADQAGKEFTLDQGNTILTLSDAELKEWKEAVQPVIQEYIDETENGQEYVNTVRDLVKKYKPEQ
;
A
#
# COMPACT_ATOMS: atom_id res chain seq x y z
N MET A 1 15.14 81.43 13.56
CA MET A 1 16.11 80.31 13.69
C MET A 1 15.55 79.10 14.42
N PHE A 2 14.37 79.08 14.95
CA PHE A 2 13.77 77.96 15.74
C PHE A 2 12.89 77.02 14.89
N ARG A 3 12.40 77.41 13.71
CA ARG A 3 11.50 76.58 12.88
C ARG A 3 12.23 75.55 12.00
N SER A 4 13.53 75.70 11.75
CA SER A 4 14.27 74.75 10.87
C SER A 4 14.76 73.49 11.59
N LYS A 5 14.93 73.54 12.91
CA LYS A 5 15.42 72.37 13.72
C LYS A 5 14.33 71.36 14.02
N ILE A 6 13.07 71.76 14.09
CA ILE A 6 11.94 70.83 14.34
C ILE A 6 11.62 69.97 13.10
N SER A 7 11.74 70.56 11.88
CA SER A 7 11.49 69.81 10.66
C SER A 7 12.60 68.78 10.34
N GLN A 8 13.84 69.03 10.70
CA GLN A 8 14.94 68.05 10.52
C GLN A 8 14.83 66.90 11.51
N LEU A 9 14.39 67.14 12.75
CA LEU A 9 14.21 66.07 13.78
C LEU A 9 13.05 65.13 13.40
N ALA A 10 11.96 65.66 12.87
CA ALA A 10 10.81 64.87 12.43
C ALA A 10 11.13 63.99 11.19
N ILE A 11 11.90 64.50 10.25
CA ILE A 11 12.33 63.75 9.05
C ILE A 11 13.29 62.63 9.43
N THR A 12 14.21 62.89 10.37
CA THR A 12 15.18 61.84 10.83
C THR A 12 14.46 60.73 11.61
N PHE A 13 13.41 61.03 12.38
CA PHE A 13 12.63 60.06 13.12
C PHE A 13 11.74 59.18 12.20
N CYS A 14 11.16 59.77 11.15
CA CYS A 14 10.38 59.03 10.14
C CYS A 14 11.26 58.11 9.28
N ILE A 15 12.48 58.49 8.93
CA ILE A 15 13.41 57.67 8.17
C ILE A 15 13.95 56.52 9.03
N GLY A 16 14.20 56.72 10.30
CA GLY A 16 14.60 55.68 11.27
C GLY A 16 13.51 54.63 11.48
N LEU A 17 12.23 55.02 11.53
CA LEU A 17 11.10 54.11 11.71
C LEU A 17 10.81 53.27 10.42
N ALA A 18 11.05 53.86 9.26
CA ALA A 18 10.90 53.15 7.96
C ALA A 18 11.97 52.09 7.77
N PHE A 19 13.20 52.28 8.26
CA PHE A 19 14.26 51.28 8.19
C PHE A 19 14.08 50.12 9.16
N VAL A 20 13.39 50.28 10.30
CA VAL A 20 13.09 49.21 11.25
C VAL A 20 11.97 48.30 10.74
N LEU A 21 11.05 48.82 9.91
CA LEU A 21 9.96 48.04 9.29
C LEU A 21 10.41 47.27 8.04
N ALA A 22 11.51 47.67 7.39
CA ALA A 22 12.02 46.99 6.19
C ALA A 22 12.97 45.78 6.49
N GLY A 23 13.30 45.55 7.77
CA GLY A 23 14.28 44.53 8.19
C GLY A 23 13.70 43.21 8.68
N ALA A 24 12.39 43.03 8.69
CA ALA A 24 11.78 41.73 9.00
C ALA A 24 11.68 40.86 7.72
N THR A 25 12.81 40.62 7.08
CA THR A 25 12.90 39.42 6.21
C THR A 25 12.72 38.22 7.11
N VAL A 26 11.50 37.66 7.12
CA VAL A 26 11.26 36.34 7.72
C VAL A 26 12.28 35.41 7.08
N LEU A 27 13.30 35.05 7.83
CA LEU A 27 14.28 34.04 7.43
C LEU A 27 13.49 32.72 7.34
N GLN A 28 12.92 32.46 6.17
CA GLN A 28 12.16 31.25 5.95
C GLN A 28 13.12 30.09 6.08
N ALA A 29 13.01 29.34 7.17
CA ALA A 29 13.86 28.19 7.42
C ALA A 29 13.81 27.27 6.18
N LYS A 30 14.97 26.75 5.76
CA LYS A 30 15.05 25.83 4.61
C LYS A 30 14.09 24.66 4.85
N PRO A 31 13.25 24.30 3.86
CA PRO A 31 12.33 23.18 4.02
C PRO A 31 13.04 21.89 4.39
N ILE A 32 12.43 21.11 5.28
CA ILE A 32 12.85 19.73 5.55
C ILE A 32 12.50 18.92 4.32
N THR A 33 13.51 18.40 3.64
CA THR A 33 13.31 17.57 2.44
C THR A 33 13.37 16.11 2.83
N LEU A 34 12.33 15.34 2.47
CA LEU A 34 12.23 13.90 2.70
C LEU A 34 12.24 13.16 1.36
N SER A 35 12.90 12.00 1.33
CA SER A 35 12.87 11.04 0.23
C SER A 35 11.81 9.97 0.51
N TYR A 36 10.97 9.63 -0.50
CA TYR A 36 9.92 8.63 -0.39
C TYR A 36 10.07 7.56 -1.47
N SER A 37 10.52 6.37 -1.09
CA SER A 37 10.64 5.21 -1.98
C SER A 37 9.30 4.51 -2.14
N ILE A 38 8.82 4.40 -3.38
CA ILE A 38 7.52 3.85 -3.74
C ILE A 38 7.72 2.77 -4.79
N PHE A 39 7.33 1.52 -4.49
CA PHE A 39 7.55 0.42 -5.45
C PHE A 39 6.62 0.46 -6.67
N PHE A 40 5.44 1.08 -6.54
CA PHE A 40 4.49 1.22 -7.64
C PHE A 40 5.03 2.08 -8.79
N PRO A 41 4.74 1.72 -10.06
CA PRO A 41 5.05 2.57 -11.21
C PRO A 41 4.43 3.97 -11.08
N PRO A 42 5.03 5.02 -11.66
CA PRO A 42 4.57 6.40 -11.48
C PRO A 42 3.15 6.68 -11.99
N THR A 43 2.63 5.85 -12.90
CA THR A 43 1.27 5.93 -13.46
C THR A 43 0.22 5.18 -12.65
N HIS A 44 0.65 4.30 -11.75
CA HIS A 44 -0.22 3.47 -10.93
C HIS A 44 -1.08 4.30 -9.95
N ALA A 45 -2.33 3.89 -9.71
CA ALA A 45 -3.26 4.60 -8.82
C ALA A 45 -2.67 4.83 -7.42
N GLN A 46 -1.99 3.83 -6.86
CA GLN A 46 -1.37 3.92 -5.54
C GLN A 46 -0.16 4.87 -5.50
N ALA A 47 0.62 4.95 -6.59
CA ALA A 47 1.69 5.94 -6.69
C ALA A 47 1.14 7.37 -6.81
N LYS A 48 0.00 7.55 -7.49
CA LYS A 48 -0.70 8.84 -7.55
C LYS A 48 -1.20 9.25 -6.18
N ALA A 49 -1.83 8.34 -5.41
CA ALA A 49 -2.27 8.59 -4.04
C ALA A 49 -1.09 8.94 -3.11
N ALA A 50 0.06 8.25 -3.23
CA ALA A 50 1.26 8.57 -2.47
C ALA A 50 1.86 9.95 -2.83
N LYS A 51 1.82 10.35 -4.11
CA LYS A 51 2.23 11.70 -4.53
C LYS A 51 1.28 12.79 -4.01
N GLU A 52 -0.01 12.49 -3.96
CA GLU A 52 -1.01 13.38 -3.38
C GLU A 52 -0.78 13.55 -1.86
N TYR A 53 -0.46 12.45 -1.16
CA TYR A 53 -0.02 12.51 0.23
C TYR A 53 1.15 13.47 0.43
N ALA A 54 2.17 13.38 -0.42
CA ALA A 54 3.33 14.26 -0.36
C ALA A 54 2.96 15.74 -0.53
N LYS A 55 2.06 16.07 -1.47
CA LYS A 55 1.55 17.42 -1.68
C LYS A 55 0.72 17.94 -0.51
N GLU A 56 -0.13 17.08 0.07
CA GLU A 56 -0.93 17.46 1.24
C GLU A 56 -0.05 17.69 2.48
N VAL A 57 1.03 16.94 2.66
CA VAL A 57 2.03 17.23 3.71
C VAL A 57 2.67 18.60 3.48
N GLU A 58 3.15 18.90 2.27
CA GLU A 58 3.75 20.19 1.93
C GLU A 58 2.77 21.34 2.21
N LYS A 59 1.53 21.21 1.74
CA LYS A 59 0.45 22.20 1.94
C LYS A 59 0.11 22.41 3.41
N ARG A 60 -0.12 21.34 4.19
CA ARG A 60 -0.55 21.42 5.59
C ARG A 60 0.58 21.77 6.57
N THR A 61 1.82 21.76 6.08
CA THR A 61 2.99 22.24 6.82
C THR A 61 3.43 23.64 6.38
N ASP A 62 2.60 24.35 5.57
CA ASP A 62 2.95 25.66 5.00
C ASP A 62 4.33 25.67 4.33
N GLY A 63 4.65 24.60 3.60
CA GLY A 63 5.92 24.42 2.91
C GLY A 63 7.12 24.07 3.80
N LYS A 64 6.94 23.85 5.11
CA LYS A 64 8.03 23.45 6.02
C LYS A 64 8.61 22.07 5.67
N VAL A 65 7.80 21.18 5.07
CA VAL A 65 8.22 19.83 4.63
C VAL A 65 7.95 19.66 3.17
N LYS A 66 8.95 19.16 2.44
CA LYS A 66 8.84 18.75 1.04
C LYS A 66 9.20 17.28 0.91
N ILE A 67 8.38 16.49 0.19
CA ILE A 67 8.61 15.06 -0.02
C ILE A 67 8.90 14.79 -1.51
N ASN A 68 10.08 14.27 -1.80
CA ASN A 68 10.47 13.83 -3.13
C ASN A 68 10.09 12.35 -3.31
N CYS A 69 9.17 12.05 -4.23
CA CYS A 69 8.67 10.71 -4.49
C CYS A 69 9.50 10.00 -5.58
N TYR A 70 10.04 8.84 -5.24
CA TYR A 70 10.81 7.95 -6.12
C TYR A 70 9.98 6.69 -6.41
N CYS A 71 9.27 6.69 -7.55
CA CYS A 71 8.34 5.62 -7.93
C CYS A 71 9.03 4.52 -8.76
N GLY A 72 8.41 3.33 -8.83
CA GLY A 72 8.87 2.22 -9.68
C GLY A 72 10.14 1.54 -9.18
N GLY A 73 10.44 1.63 -7.88
CA GLY A 73 11.62 1.02 -7.29
C GLY A 73 12.94 1.65 -7.75
N THR A 74 12.92 2.95 -8.09
CA THR A 74 14.12 3.69 -8.57
C THR A 74 15.11 4.01 -7.46
N LEU A 75 14.64 4.17 -6.21
CA LEU A 75 15.50 4.42 -5.05
C LEU A 75 15.86 3.12 -4.33
N THR A 76 14.85 2.30 -3.99
CA THR A 76 15.01 0.95 -3.44
C THR A 76 14.05 0.00 -4.13
N LYS A 77 14.49 -1.24 -4.43
CA LYS A 77 13.64 -2.26 -5.02
C LYS A 77 12.55 -2.72 -4.03
N ALA A 78 11.41 -3.21 -4.52
CA ALA A 78 10.25 -3.56 -3.72
C ALA A 78 10.56 -4.39 -2.45
N PRO A 79 11.38 -5.46 -2.49
CA PRO A 79 11.74 -6.21 -1.28
C PRO A 79 12.68 -5.47 -0.31
N GLN A 80 13.33 -4.40 -0.77
CA GLN A 80 14.37 -3.68 -0.02
C GLN A 80 13.85 -2.37 0.59
N VAL A 81 12.58 -1.99 0.31
CA VAL A 81 12.03 -0.69 0.74
C VAL A 81 12.05 -0.55 2.26
N TYR A 82 11.59 -1.57 3.00
CA TYR A 82 11.55 -1.51 4.46
C TYR A 82 12.94 -1.34 5.07
N ASP A 83 13.88 -2.19 4.67
CA ASP A 83 15.27 -2.11 5.13
C ASP A 83 15.95 -0.80 4.72
N GLY A 84 15.61 -0.30 3.53
CA GLY A 84 16.09 0.99 3.06
C GLY A 84 15.64 2.15 3.96
N VAL A 85 14.40 2.08 4.48
CA VAL A 85 13.91 3.06 5.46
C VAL A 85 14.60 2.89 6.81
N VAL A 86 14.71 1.66 7.32
CA VAL A 86 15.43 1.40 8.60
C VAL A 86 16.85 1.93 8.56
N LYS A 87 17.57 1.72 7.45
CA LYS A 87 18.96 2.14 7.26
C LYS A 87 19.13 3.60 6.80
N GLY A 88 18.04 4.36 6.62
CA GLY A 88 18.08 5.76 6.19
C GLY A 88 18.48 5.98 4.73
N ILE A 89 18.39 4.95 3.85
CA ILE A 89 18.58 5.11 2.39
C ILE A 89 17.43 5.93 1.80
N SER A 90 16.22 5.77 2.35
CA SER A 90 15.09 6.65 2.13
C SER A 90 14.45 7.03 3.47
N ASP A 91 13.92 8.26 3.56
CA ASP A 91 13.25 8.73 4.76
C ASP A 91 11.87 8.06 4.93
N MET A 92 11.19 7.75 3.82
CA MET A 92 9.89 7.09 3.80
C MET A 92 9.87 5.94 2.79
N GLY A 93 8.98 4.96 3.02
CA GLY A 93 8.84 3.81 2.15
C GLY A 93 7.40 3.33 2.03
N ASN A 94 7.02 2.86 0.83
CA ASN A 94 5.76 2.18 0.54
C ASN A 94 6.03 0.91 -0.26
N SER A 95 5.73 -0.25 0.34
CA SER A 95 5.85 -1.57 -0.28
C SER A 95 4.98 -2.60 0.44
N CYS A 96 5.01 -3.87 0.00
CA CYS A 96 4.27 -4.96 0.62
C CYS A 96 5.06 -5.64 1.73
N PHE A 97 4.42 -6.00 2.83
CA PHE A 97 5.02 -6.87 3.85
C PHE A 97 5.42 -8.23 3.26
N ALA A 98 4.60 -8.78 2.38
CA ALA A 98 4.79 -10.05 1.70
C ALA A 98 6.09 -10.18 0.87
N TYR A 99 6.76 -9.07 0.53
CA TYR A 99 8.02 -9.10 -0.22
C TYR A 99 9.24 -9.41 0.65
N THR A 100 9.12 -9.32 1.98
CA THR A 100 10.21 -9.65 2.92
C THR A 100 9.77 -10.86 3.75
N ARG A 101 9.83 -12.04 3.12
CA ARG A 101 9.32 -13.28 3.69
C ARG A 101 9.88 -13.57 5.08
N GLY A 102 9.00 -13.94 6.02
CA GLY A 102 9.35 -14.33 7.39
C GLY A 102 9.71 -13.16 8.32
N ARG A 103 9.72 -11.92 7.82
CA ARG A 103 10.01 -10.74 8.67
C ARG A 103 8.79 -10.22 9.43
N PHE A 104 7.59 -10.41 8.87
CA PHE A 104 6.35 -9.81 9.37
C PHE A 104 5.27 -10.85 9.67
N PRO A 105 5.56 -11.86 10.51
CA PRO A 105 4.63 -12.95 10.77
C PRO A 105 3.31 -12.48 11.36
N VAL A 106 3.31 -11.43 12.18
CA VAL A 106 2.08 -10.89 12.77
C VAL A 106 1.21 -10.20 11.71
N MET A 107 1.82 -9.41 10.82
CA MET A 107 1.08 -8.73 9.76
C MET A 107 0.55 -9.68 8.69
N GLU A 108 1.13 -10.87 8.52
CA GLU A 108 0.62 -11.93 7.63
C GLU A 108 -0.81 -12.37 7.99
N ALA A 109 -1.27 -12.17 9.23
CA ALA A 109 -2.67 -12.45 9.61
C ALA A 109 -3.69 -11.70 8.72
N VAL A 110 -3.34 -10.51 8.28
CA VAL A 110 -4.20 -9.69 7.41
C VAL A 110 -4.29 -10.29 6.01
N ASP A 111 -3.23 -10.94 5.54
CA ASP A 111 -3.17 -11.51 4.19
C ASP A 111 -3.91 -12.84 4.07
N LEU A 112 -4.42 -13.40 5.18
CA LEU A 112 -5.18 -14.65 5.19
C LEU A 112 -6.46 -14.57 4.33
N PRO A 113 -6.94 -15.72 3.78
CA PRO A 113 -8.12 -15.78 2.93
C PRO A 113 -9.42 -15.57 3.74
N MET A 114 -9.66 -14.34 4.17
CA MET A 114 -10.80 -13.95 5.01
C MET A 114 -12.05 -13.54 4.22
N GLY A 115 -12.00 -13.58 2.88
CA GLY A 115 -13.13 -13.23 2.03
C GLY A 115 -13.38 -11.71 1.96
N TYR A 116 -12.33 -10.93 1.83
CA TYR A 116 -12.40 -9.48 1.65
C TYR A 116 -13.28 -9.10 0.45
N LYS A 117 -14.04 -8.01 0.57
CA LYS A 117 -15.00 -7.57 -0.44
C LYS A 117 -14.46 -6.49 -1.38
N ASN A 118 -13.57 -5.64 -0.90
CA ASN A 118 -12.92 -4.58 -1.68
C ASN A 118 -11.69 -4.01 -0.96
N GLY A 119 -10.94 -3.17 -1.66
CA GLY A 119 -9.74 -2.56 -1.12
C GLY A 119 -9.97 -1.56 0.02
N MET A 120 -11.15 -0.98 0.14
CA MET A 120 -11.49 -0.12 1.28
C MET A 120 -11.61 -0.94 2.56
N GLN A 121 -12.37 -2.03 2.54
CA GLN A 121 -12.48 -2.93 3.70
C GLN A 121 -11.11 -3.48 4.09
N ALA A 122 -10.36 -4.00 3.12
CA ALA A 122 -9.04 -4.57 3.35
C ALA A 122 -8.07 -3.54 3.98
N SER A 123 -8.05 -2.30 3.46
CA SER A 123 -7.22 -1.21 3.98
C SER A 123 -7.60 -0.81 5.42
N GLN A 124 -8.90 -0.73 5.71
CA GLN A 124 -9.38 -0.41 7.06
C GLN A 124 -9.04 -1.52 8.05
N VAL A 125 -9.22 -2.79 7.67
CA VAL A 125 -8.84 -3.96 8.48
C VAL A 125 -7.35 -3.97 8.75
N ALA A 126 -6.51 -3.85 7.71
CA ALA A 126 -5.06 -3.87 7.81
C ALA A 126 -4.52 -2.78 8.76
N ASN A 127 -5.00 -1.55 8.57
CA ASN A 127 -4.57 -0.43 9.40
C ASN A 127 -5.09 -0.53 10.85
N ALA A 128 -6.31 -1.01 11.06
CA ALA A 128 -6.88 -1.21 12.40
C ALA A 128 -6.16 -2.34 13.13
N PHE A 129 -5.82 -3.43 12.44
CA PHE A 129 -5.06 -4.54 12.97
C PHE A 129 -3.66 -4.10 13.42
N ALA A 130 -2.91 -3.43 12.53
CA ALA A 130 -1.57 -2.90 12.83
C ALA A 130 -1.58 -1.97 14.05
N LYS A 131 -2.60 -1.11 14.18
CA LYS A 131 -2.75 -0.20 15.34
C LYS A 131 -3.15 -0.92 16.63
N LYS A 132 -4.05 -1.91 16.54
CA LYS A 132 -4.53 -2.64 17.71
C LYS A 132 -3.46 -3.55 18.30
N ILE A 133 -2.75 -4.29 17.44
CA ILE A 133 -1.73 -5.25 17.86
C ILE A 133 -0.40 -4.55 18.15
N ASN A 134 -0.08 -3.46 17.42
CA ASN A 134 1.18 -2.73 17.54
C ASN A 134 2.41 -3.69 17.52
N PRO A 135 2.59 -4.46 16.44
CA PRO A 135 3.52 -5.60 16.44
C PRO A 135 4.98 -5.15 16.57
N LYS A 136 5.76 -5.95 17.30
CA LYS A 136 7.20 -5.67 17.51
C LYS A 136 7.99 -5.56 16.22
N GLU A 137 7.61 -6.29 15.19
CA GLU A 137 8.23 -6.29 13.86
C GLU A 137 8.17 -4.93 13.13
N LEU A 138 7.32 -3.99 13.60
CA LEU A 138 7.23 -2.62 13.08
C LEU A 138 7.92 -1.57 13.96
N GLN A 139 8.60 -1.96 15.02
CA GLN A 139 9.19 -1.02 15.99
C GLN A 139 10.48 -0.33 15.49
N ASP A 140 11.10 -0.84 14.41
CA ASP A 140 12.29 -0.25 13.79
C ASP A 140 12.00 1.02 13.00
N VAL A 141 10.72 1.30 12.72
CA VAL A 141 10.25 2.44 11.96
C VAL A 141 9.08 3.15 12.65
N LYS A 142 8.75 4.36 12.22
CA LYS A 142 7.42 4.93 12.45
C LYS A 142 6.48 4.39 11.37
N CYS A 143 5.61 3.47 11.72
CA CYS A 143 4.51 3.09 10.85
C CYS A 143 3.49 4.25 10.81
N LEU A 144 3.32 4.87 9.65
CA LEU A 144 2.36 5.96 9.46
C LEU A 144 0.95 5.38 9.28
N TYR A 145 0.79 4.50 8.31
CA TYR A 145 -0.44 3.75 8.08
C TYR A 145 -0.19 2.52 7.23
N VAL A 146 -1.18 1.64 7.21
CA VAL A 146 -1.22 0.43 6.39
C VAL A 146 -2.44 0.51 5.47
N HIS A 147 -2.30 0.03 4.24
CA HIS A 147 -3.39 -0.18 3.31
C HIS A 147 -3.28 -1.57 2.68
N ALA A 148 -4.32 -2.03 2.01
CA ALA A 148 -4.33 -3.35 1.37
C ALA A 148 -5.17 -3.33 0.10
N HIS A 149 -4.84 -4.22 -0.85
CA HIS A 149 -5.56 -4.32 -2.11
C HIS A 149 -6.93 -5.00 -1.95
N GLY A 150 -7.76 -4.96 -2.98
CA GLY A 150 -9.02 -5.68 -3.07
C GLY A 150 -8.83 -7.20 -3.05
N PRO A 151 -9.91 -7.98 -3.26
CA PRO A 151 -9.83 -9.43 -3.30
C PRO A 151 -8.78 -9.93 -4.28
N GLY A 152 -7.90 -10.83 -3.82
CA GLY A 152 -6.99 -11.56 -4.69
C GLY A 152 -7.76 -12.61 -5.50
N LEU A 153 -7.58 -12.58 -6.82
CA LEU A 153 -8.22 -13.45 -7.81
C LEU A 153 -7.15 -14.20 -8.59
N LEU A 154 -7.55 -15.27 -9.28
CA LEU A 154 -6.66 -15.99 -10.17
C LEU A 154 -6.80 -15.48 -11.61
N HIS A 155 -5.68 -15.06 -12.20
CA HIS A 155 -5.59 -14.66 -13.60
C HIS A 155 -4.69 -15.66 -14.35
N THR A 156 -5.15 -16.22 -15.46
CA THR A 156 -4.42 -17.23 -16.21
C THR A 156 -4.24 -16.86 -17.68
N ARG A 157 -3.14 -17.37 -18.27
CA ARG A 157 -2.71 -16.99 -19.63
C ARG A 157 -3.53 -17.65 -20.72
N LYS A 158 -3.79 -18.96 -20.64
CA LYS A 158 -4.30 -19.76 -21.77
C LYS A 158 -5.42 -20.73 -21.38
N ALA A 159 -5.44 -21.14 -20.12
CA ALA A 159 -6.40 -22.13 -19.65
C ALA A 159 -7.40 -21.46 -18.73
N PRO A 160 -8.72 -21.64 -18.96
CA PRO A 160 -9.74 -21.26 -17.99
C PRO A 160 -9.55 -22.10 -16.70
N VAL A 161 -9.90 -21.53 -15.57
CA VAL A 161 -9.94 -22.23 -14.28
C VAL A 161 -11.39 -22.08 -13.76
N GLU A 162 -12.15 -23.16 -13.86
CA GLU A 162 -13.56 -23.22 -13.48
C GLU A 162 -13.79 -24.02 -12.19
N SER A 163 -12.77 -24.79 -11.78
CA SER A 163 -12.77 -25.59 -10.55
C SER A 163 -11.42 -25.54 -9.84
N VAL A 164 -11.35 -26.03 -8.58
CA VAL A 164 -10.08 -26.20 -7.86
C VAL A 164 -9.14 -27.19 -8.55
N GLU A 165 -9.71 -28.23 -9.20
CA GLU A 165 -8.96 -29.25 -9.91
C GLU A 165 -8.12 -28.68 -11.05
N ASP A 166 -8.62 -27.65 -11.74
CA ASP A 166 -7.93 -27.00 -12.87
C ASP A 166 -6.65 -26.28 -12.45
N VAL A 167 -6.49 -25.96 -11.16
CA VAL A 167 -5.27 -25.31 -10.62
C VAL A 167 -4.10 -26.28 -10.52
N LYS A 168 -4.36 -27.60 -10.47
CA LYS A 168 -3.32 -28.61 -10.27
C LYS A 168 -2.25 -28.56 -11.36
N GLY A 169 -1.00 -28.53 -10.92
CA GLY A 169 0.16 -28.49 -11.81
C GLY A 169 0.46 -27.13 -12.42
N MET A 170 -0.42 -26.13 -12.32
CA MET A 170 -0.14 -24.79 -12.82
C MET A 170 0.94 -24.09 -12.00
N LYS A 171 1.86 -23.40 -12.69
CA LYS A 171 2.83 -22.51 -12.09
C LYS A 171 2.19 -21.12 -11.94
N ILE A 172 1.92 -20.73 -10.70
CA ILE A 172 1.20 -19.49 -10.43
C ILE A 172 2.09 -18.52 -9.65
N ARG A 173 2.24 -17.32 -10.18
CA ARG A 173 2.92 -16.26 -9.45
C ARG A 173 2.12 -15.91 -8.19
N ALA A 174 2.79 -15.92 -7.05
CA ALA A 174 2.23 -15.53 -5.76
C ALA A 174 3.34 -14.99 -4.84
N THR A 175 2.99 -14.33 -3.74
CA THR A 175 3.96 -13.81 -2.77
C THR A 175 3.45 -13.94 -1.35
N GLY A 176 4.37 -14.08 -0.37
CA GLY A 176 3.99 -14.21 1.04
C GLY A 176 2.96 -15.32 1.23
N LEU A 177 1.89 -15.00 1.94
CA LEU A 177 0.84 -15.95 2.28
C LEU A 177 0.08 -16.48 1.05
N SER A 178 -0.08 -15.68 0.00
CA SER A 178 -0.76 -16.15 -1.22
C SER A 178 -0.04 -17.33 -1.90
N ALA A 179 1.25 -17.52 -1.64
CA ALA A 179 1.97 -18.73 -2.08
C ALA A 179 1.47 -20.01 -1.36
N LYS A 180 1.07 -19.90 -0.08
CA LYS A 180 0.44 -21.01 0.64
C LYS A 180 -0.97 -21.29 0.08
N VAL A 181 -1.71 -20.24 -0.31
CA VAL A 181 -3.02 -20.37 -0.99
C VAL A 181 -2.86 -21.15 -2.30
N VAL A 182 -1.90 -20.79 -3.17
CA VAL A 182 -1.63 -21.53 -4.42
C VAL A 182 -1.33 -22.99 -4.15
N LYS A 183 -0.49 -23.28 -3.15
CA LYS A 183 -0.14 -24.65 -2.77
C LYS A 183 -1.37 -25.42 -2.26
N ALA A 184 -2.22 -24.81 -1.46
CA ALA A 184 -3.45 -25.44 -0.94
C ALA A 184 -4.44 -25.79 -2.07
N LEU A 185 -4.46 -24.99 -3.14
CA LEU A 185 -5.24 -25.26 -4.35
C LEU A 185 -4.58 -26.31 -5.31
N GLY A 186 -3.41 -26.87 -4.96
CA GLY A 186 -2.71 -27.86 -5.77
C GLY A 186 -1.78 -27.29 -6.85
N GLY A 187 -1.63 -25.97 -6.93
CA GLY A 187 -0.71 -25.29 -7.83
C GLY A 187 0.72 -25.22 -7.31
N THR A 188 1.64 -24.82 -8.18
CA THR A 188 3.05 -24.57 -7.84
C THR A 188 3.30 -23.07 -7.74
N PRO A 189 3.53 -22.52 -6.53
CA PRO A 189 3.77 -21.10 -6.37
C PRO A 189 5.16 -20.70 -6.86
N VAL A 190 5.24 -19.60 -7.62
CA VAL A 190 6.49 -18.98 -8.08
C VAL A 190 6.55 -17.57 -7.47
N ALA A 191 7.44 -17.38 -6.49
CA ALA A 191 7.54 -16.13 -5.76
C ALA A 191 8.34 -15.07 -6.52
N MET A 192 7.74 -13.92 -6.77
CA MET A 192 8.41 -12.75 -7.35
C MET A 192 7.64 -11.45 -7.03
N PRO A 193 8.33 -10.30 -6.99
CA PRO A 193 7.68 -8.99 -6.89
C PRO A 193 6.76 -8.72 -8.09
N GLN A 194 5.75 -7.87 -7.90
CA GLN A 194 4.76 -7.57 -8.94
C GLN A 194 5.36 -7.00 -10.23
N GLY A 195 6.46 -6.23 -10.12
CA GLY A 195 7.16 -5.67 -11.28
C GLY A 195 7.73 -6.70 -12.27
N ASP A 196 7.98 -7.94 -11.82
CA ASP A 196 8.56 -9.00 -12.65
C ASP A 196 7.47 -9.90 -13.28
N THR A 197 6.21 -9.74 -12.86
CA THR A 197 5.11 -10.65 -13.21
C THR A 197 4.73 -10.57 -14.69
N TYR A 198 4.65 -9.36 -15.27
CA TYR A 198 4.29 -9.18 -16.68
C TYR A 198 5.20 -9.97 -17.61
N GLN A 199 6.51 -9.81 -17.43
CA GLN A 199 7.49 -10.54 -18.28
C GLN A 199 7.45 -12.04 -18.05
N SER A 200 7.21 -12.48 -16.81
CA SER A 200 7.12 -13.91 -16.47
C SER A 200 5.89 -14.56 -17.09
N LEU A 201 4.75 -13.87 -17.10
CA LEU A 201 3.55 -14.27 -17.83
C LEU A 201 3.81 -14.29 -19.34
N GLN A 202 4.33 -13.21 -19.91
CA GLN A 202 4.59 -13.08 -21.35
C GLN A 202 5.48 -14.22 -21.87
N LYS A 203 6.56 -14.54 -21.14
CA LYS A 203 7.51 -15.61 -21.50
C LYS A 203 7.03 -17.03 -21.16
N GLY A 204 5.91 -17.19 -20.44
CA GLY A 204 5.41 -18.50 -20.01
C GLY A 204 6.21 -19.14 -18.87
N VAL A 205 6.95 -18.36 -18.09
CA VAL A 205 7.61 -18.84 -16.88
C VAL A 205 6.56 -19.25 -15.84
N VAL A 206 5.44 -18.53 -15.81
CA VAL A 206 4.25 -18.84 -15.01
C VAL A 206 3.02 -18.94 -15.92
N ASP A 207 2.06 -19.78 -15.53
CA ASP A 207 0.80 -20.01 -16.23
C ASP A 207 -0.27 -19.01 -15.81
N GLY A 208 -0.11 -18.42 -14.61
CA GLY A 208 -1.04 -17.46 -14.05
C GLY A 208 -0.42 -16.65 -12.91
N THR A 209 -1.23 -15.75 -12.37
CA THR A 209 -0.87 -14.93 -11.22
C THR A 209 -2.05 -14.78 -10.26
N PHE A 210 -1.77 -14.78 -8.96
CA PHE A 210 -2.70 -14.32 -7.94
C PHE A 210 -2.50 -12.83 -7.68
N GLY A 211 -3.57 -12.06 -7.77
CA GLY A 211 -3.59 -10.62 -7.52
C GLY A 211 -5.00 -10.03 -7.59
N PRO A 212 -5.20 -8.77 -7.17
CA PRO A 212 -6.47 -8.09 -7.34
C PRO A 212 -6.74 -7.77 -8.82
N MET A 213 -7.97 -7.40 -9.16
CA MET A 213 -8.36 -7.03 -10.52
C MET A 213 -7.52 -5.88 -11.11
N GLU A 214 -7.02 -4.98 -10.25
CA GLU A 214 -6.23 -3.81 -10.66
C GLU A 214 -4.94 -4.17 -11.42
N VAL A 215 -4.34 -5.36 -11.15
CA VAL A 215 -3.08 -5.75 -11.80
C VAL A 215 -3.21 -5.85 -13.31
N LEU A 216 -4.44 -6.07 -13.80
CA LEU A 216 -4.72 -6.22 -15.22
C LEU A 216 -4.43 -4.93 -16.00
N LYS A 217 -4.74 -3.76 -15.41
CA LYS A 217 -4.44 -2.44 -15.98
C LYS A 217 -3.19 -1.81 -15.37
N GLY A 218 -3.11 -1.75 -14.04
CA GLY A 218 -2.05 -1.04 -13.31
C GLY A 218 -0.65 -1.59 -13.59
N TRP A 219 -0.55 -2.89 -13.87
CA TRP A 219 0.67 -3.62 -14.24
C TRP A 219 0.60 -4.24 -15.63
N LYS A 220 -0.41 -3.86 -16.43
CA LYS A 220 -0.61 -4.29 -17.82
C LYS A 220 -0.77 -5.81 -18.01
N GLN A 221 -1.08 -6.55 -16.95
CA GLN A 221 -1.16 -8.02 -17.06
C GLN A 221 -2.32 -8.49 -17.92
N GLY A 222 -3.39 -7.68 -18.10
CA GLY A 222 -4.47 -7.96 -19.03
C GLY A 222 -4.04 -8.09 -20.50
N GLU A 223 -2.85 -7.62 -20.86
CA GLU A 223 -2.28 -7.81 -22.21
C GLU A 223 -1.67 -9.21 -22.44
N VAL A 224 -1.46 -9.98 -21.37
CA VAL A 224 -0.73 -11.26 -21.37
C VAL A 224 -1.45 -12.40 -20.64
N ILE A 225 -2.73 -12.18 -20.26
CA ILE A 225 -3.63 -13.19 -19.70
C ILE A 225 -4.92 -13.25 -20.54
N ASP A 226 -5.61 -14.37 -20.54
CA ASP A 226 -6.86 -14.56 -21.28
C ASP A 226 -8.06 -14.74 -20.34
N TYR A 227 -7.83 -15.21 -19.09
CA TYR A 227 -8.92 -15.53 -18.16
C TYR A 227 -8.69 -14.97 -16.77
N THR A 228 -9.78 -14.60 -16.12
CA THR A 228 -9.82 -14.24 -14.70
C THR A 228 -10.91 -15.02 -14.00
N THR A 229 -10.58 -15.76 -12.96
CA THR A 229 -11.54 -16.53 -12.16
C THR A 229 -11.96 -15.75 -10.92
N ASN A 230 -13.26 -15.48 -10.81
CA ASN A 230 -13.88 -14.82 -9.65
C ASN A 230 -14.00 -15.78 -8.46
N CYS A 231 -12.94 -15.92 -7.67
CA CYS A 231 -12.90 -16.80 -6.48
C CYS A 231 -13.05 -16.02 -5.16
N TYR A 232 -13.97 -15.07 -5.10
CA TYR A 232 -14.13 -14.14 -3.97
C TYR A 232 -14.36 -14.81 -2.60
N SER A 233 -14.96 -16.01 -2.55
CA SER A 233 -15.30 -16.67 -1.28
C SER A 233 -14.10 -17.06 -0.44
N GLY A 234 -12.96 -17.35 -1.08
CA GLY A 234 -11.67 -17.66 -0.46
C GLY A 234 -10.60 -16.60 -0.71
N SER A 235 -11.00 -15.36 -1.02
CA SER A 235 -10.06 -14.32 -1.39
C SER A 235 -9.20 -13.85 -0.21
N TYR A 236 -7.92 -13.68 -0.50
CA TYR A 236 -6.92 -13.05 0.35
C TYR A 236 -6.76 -11.56 -0.02
N THR A 237 -5.98 -10.84 0.77
CA THR A 237 -5.43 -9.54 0.40
C THR A 237 -3.92 -9.53 0.61
N THR A 238 -3.23 -8.45 0.24
CA THR A 238 -1.85 -8.21 0.65
C THR A 238 -1.75 -6.84 1.27
N ALA A 239 -1.29 -6.80 2.51
CA ALA A 239 -1.08 -5.57 3.24
C ALA A 239 0.21 -4.86 2.81
N MET A 240 0.14 -3.54 2.76
CA MET A 240 1.20 -2.65 2.35
C MET A 240 1.44 -1.59 3.41
N PHE A 241 2.70 -1.37 3.70
CA PHE A 241 3.11 -0.37 4.68
C PHE A 241 3.38 0.98 4.03
N VAL A 242 3.11 2.05 4.77
CA VAL A 242 3.69 3.37 4.59
C VAL A 242 4.40 3.74 5.89
N VAL A 243 5.72 3.77 5.81
CA VAL A 243 6.59 3.91 6.98
C VAL A 243 7.58 5.06 6.82
N MET A 244 8.08 5.58 7.94
CA MET A 244 9.14 6.58 8.00
C MET A 244 10.28 6.09 8.87
N ASN A 245 11.51 6.44 8.52
CA ASN A 245 12.69 6.22 9.36
C ASN A 245 12.46 6.81 10.76
N LYS A 246 12.80 6.05 11.79
CA LYS A 246 12.47 6.40 13.18
C LYS A 246 13.21 7.64 13.67
N ASP A 247 14.47 7.80 13.31
CA ASP A 247 15.28 8.96 13.69
C ASP A 247 14.81 10.21 12.95
N LYS A 248 14.49 10.06 11.67
CA LYS A 248 13.87 11.14 10.89
C LYS A 248 12.55 11.60 11.50
N TRP A 249 11.66 10.67 11.85
CA TRP A 249 10.42 10.99 12.55
C TRP A 249 10.66 11.77 13.84
N ASN A 250 11.60 11.29 14.68
CA ASN A 250 11.92 11.89 15.95
C ASN A 250 12.53 13.31 15.81
N SER A 251 13.20 13.59 14.70
CA SER A 251 13.78 14.90 14.39
C SER A 251 12.76 15.92 13.87
N LEU A 252 11.54 15.49 13.48
CA LEU A 252 10.51 16.40 13.01
C LEU A 252 9.90 17.23 14.16
N PRO A 253 9.58 18.52 13.95
CA PRO A 253 8.82 19.32 14.89
C PRO A 253 7.47 18.69 15.25
N LYS A 254 6.98 18.91 16.45
CA LYS A 254 5.72 18.30 16.94
C LYS A 254 4.49 18.70 16.14
N ASP A 255 4.42 19.94 15.66
CA ASP A 255 3.37 20.42 14.76
C ASP A 255 3.38 19.66 13.42
N VAL A 256 4.56 19.40 12.86
CA VAL A 256 4.75 18.60 11.66
C VAL A 256 4.33 17.13 11.90
N GLN A 257 4.80 16.50 12.99
CA GLN A 257 4.38 15.13 13.34
C GLN A 257 2.85 15.00 13.41
N LYS A 258 2.16 16.01 13.98
CA LYS A 258 0.69 16.04 14.06
C LYS A 258 0.03 16.09 12.68
N VAL A 259 0.62 16.80 11.71
CA VAL A 259 0.13 16.81 10.31
C VAL A 259 0.23 15.40 9.72
N PHE A 260 1.36 14.71 9.86
CA PHE A 260 1.54 13.34 9.39
C PHE A 260 0.54 12.38 10.03
N ASP A 261 0.36 12.43 11.37
CA ASP A 261 -0.56 11.54 12.08
C ASP A 261 -2.04 11.78 11.69
N ASN A 262 -2.43 13.01 11.37
CA ASN A 262 -3.78 13.32 10.87
C ASN A 262 -3.97 12.83 9.43
N LEU A 263 -3.03 13.13 8.54
CA LEU A 263 -3.05 12.64 7.17
C LEU A 263 -3.05 11.11 7.09
N ALA A 264 -2.31 10.44 7.97
CA ALA A 264 -2.30 8.98 8.05
C ALA A 264 -3.70 8.38 8.26
N LYS A 265 -4.57 9.04 9.06
CA LYS A 265 -5.96 8.59 9.27
C LYS A 265 -6.82 8.74 8.01
N GLU A 266 -6.60 9.83 7.26
CA GLU A 266 -7.34 10.12 6.03
C GLU A 266 -6.91 9.21 4.88
N TYR A 267 -5.59 8.98 4.75
CA TYR A 267 -5.00 8.29 3.60
C TYR A 267 -5.24 6.78 3.56
N VAL A 268 -5.61 6.15 4.67
CA VAL A 268 -6.17 4.78 4.64
C VAL A 268 -7.38 4.71 3.71
N ARG A 269 -8.28 5.72 3.79
CA ARG A 269 -9.47 5.79 2.92
C ARG A 269 -9.12 6.22 1.50
N VAL A 270 -8.18 7.14 1.32
CA VAL A 270 -7.71 7.56 -0.01
C VAL A 270 -7.13 6.38 -0.77
N HIS A 271 -6.25 5.59 -0.15
CA HIS A 271 -5.72 4.37 -0.75
C HIS A 271 -6.79 3.31 -0.96
N GLY A 272 -7.73 3.14 -0.01
CA GLY A 272 -8.87 2.23 -0.15
C GLY A 272 -9.75 2.55 -1.36
N ASN A 273 -10.07 3.84 -1.58
CA ASN A 273 -10.82 4.29 -2.76
C ASN A 273 -10.00 4.12 -4.05
N ALA A 274 -8.69 4.41 -3.99
CA ALA A 274 -7.81 4.21 -5.13
C ALA A 274 -7.73 2.72 -5.55
N TRP A 275 -7.81 1.78 -4.60
CA TRP A 275 -7.91 0.35 -4.88
C TRP A 275 -9.23 0.00 -5.57
N ILE A 276 -10.39 0.47 -5.04
CA ILE A 276 -11.71 0.22 -5.66
C ILE A 276 -11.73 0.72 -7.10
N SER A 277 -11.29 1.97 -7.32
CA SER A 277 -11.27 2.56 -8.66
C SER A 277 -10.30 1.83 -9.60
N ALA A 278 -9.17 1.35 -9.08
CA ALA A 278 -8.20 0.60 -9.87
C ALA A 278 -8.70 -0.81 -10.22
N ASP A 279 -9.40 -1.49 -9.31
CA ASP A 279 -10.04 -2.78 -9.58
C ASP A 279 -11.11 -2.65 -10.67
N GLN A 280 -11.95 -1.61 -10.60
CA GLN A 280 -12.94 -1.35 -11.64
C GLN A 280 -12.28 -1.07 -13.00
N ALA A 281 -11.25 -0.21 -13.02
CA ALA A 281 -10.51 0.07 -14.25
C ALA A 281 -9.75 -1.14 -14.80
N GLY A 282 -9.29 -2.06 -13.93
CA GLY A 282 -8.68 -3.33 -14.32
C GLY A 282 -9.68 -4.28 -14.97
N LYS A 283 -10.90 -4.35 -14.41
CA LYS A 283 -12.00 -5.12 -14.97
C LYS A 283 -12.40 -4.62 -16.37
N GLU A 284 -12.57 -3.32 -16.53
CA GLU A 284 -12.92 -2.71 -17.83
C GLU A 284 -11.80 -2.98 -18.84
N PHE A 285 -10.56 -2.71 -18.47
CA PHE A 285 -9.41 -2.91 -19.35
C PHE A 285 -9.29 -4.36 -19.85
N THR A 286 -9.46 -5.36 -18.97
CA THR A 286 -9.33 -6.77 -19.36
C THR A 286 -10.44 -7.21 -20.32
N LEU A 287 -11.66 -6.72 -20.12
CA LEU A 287 -12.77 -6.97 -21.05
C LEU A 287 -12.54 -6.31 -22.41
N ASP A 288 -12.00 -5.08 -22.44
CA ASP A 288 -11.64 -4.38 -23.69
C ASP A 288 -10.52 -5.09 -24.47
N GLN A 289 -9.67 -5.87 -23.77
CA GLN A 289 -8.67 -6.76 -24.43
C GLN A 289 -9.31 -8.05 -24.98
N GLY A 290 -10.60 -8.29 -24.74
CA GLY A 290 -11.28 -9.52 -25.16
C GLY A 290 -11.10 -10.69 -24.18
N ASN A 291 -10.55 -10.47 -22.99
CA ASN A 291 -10.35 -11.49 -21.98
C ASN A 291 -11.67 -11.88 -21.30
N THR A 292 -11.73 -13.11 -20.81
CA THR A 292 -12.91 -13.67 -20.18
C THR A 292 -12.84 -13.60 -18.66
N ILE A 293 -13.89 -13.12 -18.01
CA ILE A 293 -14.06 -13.20 -16.55
C ILE A 293 -15.02 -14.34 -16.24
N LEU A 294 -14.50 -15.39 -15.63
CA LEU A 294 -15.24 -16.60 -15.25
C LEU A 294 -15.95 -16.36 -13.91
N THR A 295 -17.22 -16.73 -13.85
CA THR A 295 -18.00 -16.71 -12.61
C THR A 295 -18.21 -18.16 -12.17
N LEU A 296 -17.70 -18.50 -11.01
CA LEU A 296 -17.87 -19.82 -10.40
C LEU A 296 -19.28 -19.96 -9.83
N SER A 297 -19.81 -21.18 -9.86
CA SER A 297 -21.06 -21.53 -9.18
C SER A 297 -20.88 -21.48 -7.65
N ASP A 298 -21.98 -21.45 -6.90
CA ASP A 298 -21.94 -21.49 -5.44
C ASP A 298 -21.25 -22.74 -4.89
N ALA A 299 -21.38 -23.87 -5.59
CA ALA A 299 -20.71 -25.13 -5.24
C ALA A 299 -19.20 -25.02 -5.38
N GLU A 300 -18.72 -24.48 -6.49
CA GLU A 300 -17.28 -24.25 -6.75
C GLU A 300 -16.69 -23.19 -5.83
N LEU A 301 -17.42 -22.11 -5.55
CA LEU A 301 -17.02 -21.11 -4.57
C LEU A 301 -16.88 -21.68 -3.16
N LYS A 302 -17.75 -22.64 -2.79
CA LYS A 302 -17.68 -23.37 -1.52
C LYS A 302 -16.45 -24.27 -1.48
N GLU A 303 -16.22 -25.06 -2.54
CA GLU A 303 -15.03 -25.92 -2.67
C GLU A 303 -13.73 -25.11 -2.60
N TRP A 304 -13.68 -23.99 -3.33
CA TRP A 304 -12.55 -23.06 -3.29
C TRP A 304 -12.25 -22.56 -1.88
N LYS A 305 -13.32 -22.13 -1.18
CA LYS A 305 -13.20 -21.67 0.21
C LYS A 305 -12.72 -22.76 1.15
N GLU A 306 -13.22 -24.00 0.99
CA GLU A 306 -12.79 -25.15 1.81
C GLU A 306 -11.33 -25.52 1.52
N ALA A 307 -10.90 -25.50 0.27
CA ALA A 307 -9.52 -25.82 -0.13
C ALA A 307 -8.48 -24.87 0.49
N VAL A 308 -8.83 -23.59 0.74
CA VAL A 308 -7.90 -22.61 1.31
C VAL A 308 -7.96 -22.51 2.84
N GLN A 309 -8.94 -23.15 3.52
CA GLN A 309 -9.06 -23.13 4.99
C GLN A 309 -7.81 -23.66 5.73
N PRO A 310 -7.10 -24.72 5.24
CA PRO A 310 -5.89 -25.20 5.89
C PRO A 310 -4.80 -24.11 6.03
N VAL A 311 -4.77 -23.11 5.15
CA VAL A 311 -3.81 -22.00 5.23
C VAL A 311 -4.02 -21.16 6.51
N ILE A 312 -5.26 -21.01 6.96
CA ILE A 312 -5.58 -20.30 8.20
C ILE A 312 -5.13 -21.11 9.40
N GLN A 313 -5.37 -22.43 9.37
CA GLN A 313 -4.97 -23.31 10.46
C GLN A 313 -3.44 -23.40 10.57
N GLU A 314 -2.75 -23.55 9.44
CA GLU A 314 -1.28 -23.54 9.39
C GLU A 314 -0.70 -22.23 10.00
N TYR A 315 -1.30 -21.08 9.69
CA TYR A 315 -0.89 -19.81 10.29
C TYR A 315 -1.08 -19.80 11.82
N ILE A 316 -2.21 -20.33 12.31
CA ILE A 316 -2.50 -20.42 13.75
C ILE A 316 -1.46 -21.28 14.44
N ASP A 317 -1.11 -22.42 13.85
CA ASP A 317 -0.20 -23.42 14.44
C ASP A 317 1.27 -22.94 14.42
N GLU A 318 1.67 -22.18 13.38
CA GLU A 318 3.04 -21.71 13.18
C GLU A 318 3.35 -20.35 13.84
N THR A 319 2.32 -19.59 14.23
CA THR A 319 2.49 -18.20 14.72
C THR A 319 2.13 -18.08 16.19
N GLU A 320 3.05 -17.58 17.01
CA GLU A 320 2.77 -17.25 18.41
C GLU A 320 1.57 -16.29 18.48
N ASN A 321 0.55 -16.61 19.29
CA ASN A 321 -0.73 -15.91 19.37
C ASN A 321 -1.53 -15.88 18.03
N GLY A 322 -1.26 -16.80 17.09
CA GLY A 322 -1.89 -16.85 15.77
C GLY A 322 -3.42 -16.90 15.84
N GLN A 323 -3.99 -17.66 16.80
CA GLN A 323 -5.44 -17.73 17.00
C GLN A 323 -6.04 -16.36 17.39
N GLU A 324 -5.35 -15.59 18.26
CA GLU A 324 -5.80 -14.24 18.65
C GLU A 324 -5.77 -13.28 17.43
N TYR A 325 -4.71 -13.35 16.63
CA TYR A 325 -4.58 -12.53 15.44
C TYR A 325 -5.66 -12.85 14.41
N VAL A 326 -5.92 -14.12 14.13
CA VAL A 326 -6.99 -14.57 13.25
C VAL A 326 -8.36 -14.08 13.73
N ASN A 327 -8.66 -14.23 15.02
CA ASN A 327 -9.90 -13.75 15.62
C ASN A 327 -10.03 -12.23 15.49
N THR A 328 -8.95 -11.50 15.76
CA THR A 328 -8.92 -10.04 15.61
C THR A 328 -9.21 -9.61 14.17
N VAL A 329 -8.60 -10.27 13.17
CA VAL A 329 -8.86 -9.97 11.75
C VAL A 329 -10.31 -10.28 11.39
N ARG A 330 -10.86 -11.43 11.81
CA ARG A 330 -12.28 -11.81 11.58
C ARG A 330 -13.25 -10.77 12.15
N ASP A 331 -12.99 -10.28 13.34
CA ASP A 331 -13.84 -9.23 13.97
C ASP A 331 -13.74 -7.90 13.22
N LEU A 332 -12.54 -7.52 12.77
CA LEU A 332 -12.34 -6.32 11.97
C LEU A 332 -13.00 -6.44 10.59
N VAL A 333 -12.94 -7.60 9.93
CA VAL A 333 -13.63 -7.85 8.65
C VAL A 333 -15.14 -7.70 8.80
N LYS A 334 -15.72 -8.19 9.90
CA LYS A 334 -17.15 -7.98 10.23
C LYS A 334 -17.46 -6.50 10.48
N LYS A 335 -16.61 -5.82 11.28
CA LYS A 335 -16.77 -4.40 11.64
C LYS A 335 -16.75 -3.48 10.44
N TYR A 336 -15.85 -3.72 9.48
CA TYR A 336 -15.67 -2.88 8.29
C TYR A 336 -16.36 -3.45 7.05
N LYS A 337 -17.41 -4.26 7.24
CA LYS A 337 -18.20 -4.78 6.12
C LYS A 337 -18.74 -3.61 5.29
N PRO A 338 -18.56 -3.59 3.94
CA PRO A 338 -19.14 -2.57 3.11
C PRO A 338 -20.67 -2.56 3.25
N GLU A 339 -21.26 -1.37 3.23
CA GLU A 339 -22.71 -1.23 3.08
C GLU A 339 -23.12 -1.86 1.75
N GLN A 340 -24.22 -2.62 1.77
CA GLN A 340 -24.74 -3.33 0.60
C GLN A 340 -25.35 -2.37 -0.41
#